data_af926f5fcf0739025491d3bdfa5ff11b
#
_entry.id   af926f5fcf0739025491d3bdfa5ff11b
#
_cell.length_a   1.000
_cell.length_b   1.000
_cell.length_c   1.000
_cell.angle_alpha   90.00
_cell.angle_beta   90.00
_cell.angle_gamma   90.00
#
_symmetry.space_group_name_H-M   'P 1'
#
loop_
_entity.id
_entity.type
_entity.pdbx_description
1 polymer ?
#
loop_
_entity_poly.entity_id
_entity_poly.type
_entity_poly.pdbx_seq_one_letter_code
_entity_poly.pdbx_strand_id
1 'polypeptide(L)'
;MAFEYIGELLEEAVRDVNPVETRGRVEQVVGTIIRAVVPGVKVGELCILRNPWEEWSLKAEVVGFVRNVALLSPLGSMQGISPATEVIPTGEILSIPVGNELLGRVVDGLGQAMDGGPAIRTRTHYPIFAEAPNPMTRKIIDHPISLGLRVIDGVLTCGEGQRMGIFAAAGGGKSTLLSSILKGCTADVCVLALIGERGREVREFIEHDIGPEGRKKAVLVVSTSETD
;
A
#
# COMPACT_ATOMS: atom_id res chain seq x y z
N MET A 1 27.90 -19.18 -34.49
CA MET A 1 26.61 -19.62 -33.84
C MET A 1 26.52 -19.27 -32.37
N ALA A 2 27.34 -19.81 -31.40
CA ALA A 2 27.17 -19.47 -29.96
C ALA A 2 27.50 -18.00 -29.65
N PHE A 3 28.53 -17.44 -30.27
CA PHE A 3 28.92 -16.04 -30.04
C PHE A 3 27.97 -15.04 -30.69
N GLU A 4 27.39 -15.38 -31.84
CA GLU A 4 26.37 -14.56 -32.50
C GLU A 4 25.10 -14.46 -31.66
N TYR A 5 24.66 -15.59 -31.12
CA TYR A 5 23.49 -15.63 -30.18
C TYR A 5 23.71 -14.83 -28.91
N ILE A 6 24.93 -14.86 -28.34
CA ILE A 6 25.28 -14.03 -27.17
C ILE A 6 25.31 -12.56 -27.57
N GLY A 7 25.79 -12.22 -28.76
CA GLY A 7 25.76 -10.85 -29.29
C GLY A 7 24.33 -10.30 -29.42
N GLU A 8 23.43 -11.07 -30.01
CA GLU A 8 22.02 -10.70 -30.14
C GLU A 8 21.33 -10.51 -28.79
N LEU A 9 21.58 -11.40 -27.82
CA LEU A 9 21.05 -11.27 -26.47
C LEU A 9 21.58 -10.02 -25.75
N LEU A 10 22.84 -9.70 -25.92
CA LEU A 10 23.43 -8.49 -25.34
C LEU A 10 22.89 -7.22 -26.02
N GLU A 11 22.74 -7.21 -27.33
CA GLU A 11 22.14 -6.09 -28.07
C GLU A 11 20.66 -5.89 -27.66
N GLU A 12 19.91 -6.97 -27.49
CA GLU A 12 18.52 -6.92 -27.03
C GLU A 12 18.44 -6.41 -25.58
N ALA A 13 19.31 -6.89 -24.68
CA ALA A 13 19.37 -6.45 -23.28
C ALA A 13 19.80 -4.97 -23.12
N VAL A 14 20.58 -4.43 -24.03
CA VAL A 14 21.08 -3.03 -23.99
C VAL A 14 20.16 -2.07 -24.76
N ARG A 15 19.32 -2.58 -25.67
CA ARG A 15 18.50 -1.74 -26.55
C ARG A 15 17.56 -0.80 -25.82
N ASP A 16 17.01 -1.25 -24.68
CA ASP A 16 16.04 -0.50 -23.87
C ASP A 16 16.67 0.14 -22.62
N VAL A 17 17.98 -0.01 -22.43
CA VAL A 17 18.68 0.61 -21.31
C VAL A 17 18.98 2.06 -21.65
N ASN A 18 18.36 2.98 -20.93
CA ASN A 18 18.76 4.39 -20.99
C ASN A 18 20.02 4.58 -20.13
N PRO A 19 21.21 4.78 -20.74
CA PRO A 19 22.46 4.89 -20.00
C PRO A 19 22.58 6.20 -19.19
N VAL A 20 21.64 7.12 -19.39
CA VAL A 20 21.63 8.41 -18.70
C VAL A 20 20.54 8.38 -17.62
N GLU A 21 20.94 8.30 -16.36
CA GLU A 21 20.02 8.44 -15.23
C GLU A 21 19.56 9.90 -15.14
N THR A 22 18.26 10.11 -15.36
CA THR A 22 17.65 11.44 -15.17
C THR A 22 17.58 11.74 -13.69
N ARG A 23 18.10 12.88 -13.28
CA ARG A 23 18.04 13.33 -11.89
C ARG A 23 17.45 14.71 -11.80
N GLY A 24 16.53 14.88 -10.88
CA GLY A 24 16.02 16.16 -10.44
C GLY A 24 16.65 16.57 -9.12
N ARG A 25 16.21 17.70 -8.61
CA ARG A 25 16.65 18.23 -7.30
C ARG A 25 15.48 18.85 -6.57
N VAL A 26 15.48 18.69 -5.24
CA VAL A 26 14.54 19.38 -4.36
C VAL A 26 14.80 20.89 -4.43
N GLU A 27 13.72 21.64 -4.65
CA GLU A 27 13.73 23.11 -4.66
C GLU A 27 13.24 23.68 -3.33
N GLN A 28 12.15 23.09 -2.79
CA GLN A 28 11.52 23.60 -1.57
C GLN A 28 10.69 22.49 -0.91
N VAL A 29 10.57 22.55 0.41
CA VAL A 29 9.63 21.75 1.19
C VAL A 29 8.60 22.68 1.82
N VAL A 30 7.30 22.42 1.61
CA VAL A 30 6.21 23.25 2.13
C VAL A 30 5.17 22.33 2.79
N GLY A 31 5.13 22.35 4.12
CA GLY A 31 4.29 21.42 4.88
C GLY A 31 4.68 19.97 4.57
N THR A 32 3.73 19.18 4.07
CA THR A 32 3.93 17.76 3.69
C THR A 32 4.26 17.58 2.20
N ILE A 33 4.44 18.63 1.44
CA ILE A 33 4.71 18.58 -0.01
C ILE A 33 6.14 19.01 -0.31
N ILE A 34 6.81 18.18 -1.10
CA ILE A 34 8.14 18.46 -1.61
C ILE A 34 8.01 19.00 -3.04
N ARG A 35 8.63 20.15 -3.30
CA ARG A 35 8.70 20.76 -4.62
C ARG A 35 10.07 20.44 -5.22
N ALA A 36 10.07 19.86 -6.43
CA ALA A 36 11.29 19.46 -7.09
C ALA A 36 11.25 19.75 -8.59
N VAL A 37 12.40 20.10 -9.13
CA VAL A 37 12.58 20.19 -10.59
C VAL A 37 13.10 18.84 -11.06
N VAL A 38 12.25 18.09 -11.77
CA VAL A 38 12.56 16.75 -12.27
C VAL A 38 12.09 16.64 -13.72
N PRO A 39 12.99 16.44 -14.67
CA PRO A 39 12.61 16.32 -16.07
C PRO A 39 11.84 15.02 -16.34
N GLY A 40 10.78 15.12 -17.17
CA GLY A 40 10.12 13.95 -17.75
C GLY A 40 9.17 13.16 -16.85
N VAL A 41 9.00 13.53 -15.57
CA VAL A 41 8.09 12.83 -14.64
C VAL A 41 6.62 13.07 -14.98
N LYS A 42 5.78 12.13 -14.57
CA LYS A 42 4.33 12.14 -14.78
C LYS A 42 3.60 12.12 -13.43
N VAL A 43 2.36 12.60 -13.40
CA VAL A 43 1.49 12.46 -12.21
C VAL A 43 1.25 10.98 -11.92
N GLY A 44 1.37 10.59 -10.66
CA GLY A 44 1.27 9.21 -10.19
C GLY A 44 2.59 8.43 -10.26
N GLU A 45 3.64 9.01 -10.83
CA GLU A 45 4.95 8.36 -10.91
C GLU A 45 5.64 8.35 -9.55
N LEU A 46 6.27 7.23 -9.23
CA LEU A 46 7.09 7.08 -8.05
C LEU A 46 8.50 7.64 -8.30
N CYS A 47 8.97 8.46 -7.38
CA CYS A 47 10.33 8.97 -7.37
C CYS A 47 11.07 8.48 -6.13
N ILE A 48 12.39 8.31 -6.25
CA ILE A 48 13.27 8.05 -5.12
C ILE A 48 14.05 9.32 -4.82
N LEU A 49 13.91 9.82 -3.59
CA LEU A 49 14.71 10.90 -3.04
C LEU A 49 15.90 10.29 -2.33
N ARG A 50 17.10 10.81 -2.59
CA ARG A 50 18.31 10.37 -1.89
C ARG A 50 19.30 11.52 -1.72
N ASN A 51 20.13 11.42 -0.71
CA ASN A 51 21.30 12.27 -0.57
C ASN A 51 22.54 11.53 -1.08
N PRO A 52 23.35 12.12 -2.00
CA PRO A 52 24.45 11.42 -2.67
C PRO A 52 25.53 10.85 -1.74
N TRP A 53 25.65 11.39 -0.52
CA TRP A 53 26.69 11.07 0.44
C TRP A 53 26.20 10.36 1.71
N GLU A 54 24.90 9.97 1.73
CA GLU A 54 24.25 9.37 2.88
C GLU A 54 23.53 8.08 2.49
N GLU A 55 23.47 7.10 3.37
CA GLU A 55 22.62 5.90 3.21
C GLU A 55 21.17 6.23 3.57
N TRP A 56 20.62 7.27 2.96
CA TRP A 56 19.25 7.70 3.17
C TRP A 56 18.48 7.74 1.84
N SER A 57 17.29 7.19 1.87
CA SER A 57 16.38 7.29 0.73
C SER A 57 14.93 7.36 1.19
N LEU A 58 14.12 8.09 0.45
CA LEU A 58 12.69 8.24 0.68
C LEU A 58 11.94 8.08 -0.64
N LYS A 59 10.90 7.29 -0.66
CA LYS A 59 9.98 7.22 -1.80
C LYS A 59 8.99 8.37 -1.73
N ALA A 60 8.66 8.95 -2.87
CA ALA A 60 7.64 9.99 -2.99
C ALA A 60 6.88 9.85 -4.31
N GLU A 61 5.60 10.16 -4.28
CA GLU A 61 4.72 10.12 -5.45
C GLU A 61 4.55 11.52 -6.04
N VAL A 62 4.57 11.64 -7.35
CA VAL A 62 4.24 12.88 -8.06
C VAL A 62 2.73 13.09 -8.04
N VAL A 63 2.25 14.04 -7.24
CA VAL A 63 0.83 14.35 -7.09
C VAL A 63 0.35 15.49 -7.99
N GLY A 64 1.26 16.20 -8.64
CA GLY A 64 0.91 17.28 -9.56
C GLY A 64 2.09 18.16 -9.95
N PHE A 65 1.77 19.26 -10.62
CA PHE A 65 2.75 20.23 -11.08
C PHE A 65 2.28 21.66 -10.83
N VAL A 66 3.22 22.53 -10.50
CA VAL A 66 3.03 23.99 -10.54
C VAL A 66 4.06 24.56 -11.50
N ARG A 67 3.61 24.98 -12.67
CA ARG A 67 4.50 25.32 -13.82
C ARG A 67 5.38 24.11 -14.20
N ASN A 68 6.69 24.22 -14.03
CA ASN A 68 7.67 23.15 -14.33
C ASN A 68 8.21 22.45 -13.06
N VAL A 69 7.58 22.68 -11.92
CA VAL A 69 7.99 22.13 -10.63
C VAL A 69 7.03 21.00 -10.28
N ALA A 70 7.54 19.80 -10.08
CA ALA A 70 6.78 18.66 -9.60
C ALA A 70 6.46 18.83 -8.11
N LEU A 71 5.24 18.47 -7.74
CA LEU A 71 4.79 18.35 -6.36
C LEU A 71 4.84 16.88 -5.98
N LEU A 72 5.65 16.56 -4.97
CA LEU A 72 5.87 15.21 -4.52
C LEU A 72 5.26 15.02 -3.13
N SER A 73 4.47 13.97 -2.96
CA SER A 73 3.97 13.50 -1.67
C SER A 73 4.92 12.43 -1.12
N PRO A 74 5.58 12.65 0.01
CA PRO A 74 6.50 11.66 0.59
C PRO A 74 5.73 10.45 1.13
N LEU A 75 6.31 9.27 1.00
CA LEU A 75 5.82 8.00 1.55
C LEU A 75 6.64 7.61 2.78
N GLY A 76 6.75 8.50 3.75
CA GLY A 76 7.50 8.32 4.98
C GLY A 76 8.02 9.63 5.56
N SER A 77 8.95 9.53 6.52
CA SER A 77 9.51 10.69 7.21
C SER A 77 10.37 11.55 6.29
N MET A 78 10.11 12.85 6.30
CA MET A 78 10.88 13.86 5.55
C MET A 78 12.20 14.26 6.23
N GLN A 79 12.55 13.66 7.38
CA GLN A 79 13.82 13.97 8.04
C GLN A 79 15.00 13.60 7.13
N GLY A 80 15.95 14.51 7.01
CA GLY A 80 17.11 14.34 6.13
C GLY A 80 16.99 14.96 4.74
N ILE A 81 15.80 15.46 4.35
CA ILE A 81 15.66 16.22 3.09
C ILE A 81 16.43 17.52 3.17
N SER A 82 17.20 17.80 2.14
CA SER A 82 18.01 19.03 2.01
C SER A 82 17.91 19.57 0.57
N PRO A 83 18.41 20.80 0.31
CA PRO A 83 18.54 21.31 -1.05
C PRO A 83 19.49 20.49 -1.95
N ALA A 84 20.33 19.63 -1.35
CA ALA A 84 21.22 18.72 -2.07
C ALA A 84 20.54 17.38 -2.41
N THR A 85 19.33 17.12 -1.89
CA THR A 85 18.60 15.88 -2.16
C THR A 85 18.27 15.75 -3.64
N GLU A 86 18.73 14.66 -4.23
CA GLU A 86 18.42 14.27 -5.60
C GLU A 86 17.03 13.59 -5.66
N VAL A 87 16.33 13.80 -6.76
CA VAL A 87 15.06 13.16 -7.06
C VAL A 87 15.21 12.33 -8.33
N ILE A 88 15.05 11.03 -8.22
CA ILE A 88 15.26 10.07 -9.31
C ILE A 88 13.89 9.52 -9.71
N PRO A 89 13.42 9.81 -10.94
CA PRO A 89 12.20 9.20 -11.46
C PRO A 89 12.42 7.71 -11.69
N THR A 90 11.43 6.89 -11.36
CA THR A 90 11.52 5.43 -11.56
C THR A 90 10.86 4.96 -12.86
N GLY A 91 10.04 5.80 -13.49
CA GLY A 91 9.18 5.40 -14.60
C GLY A 91 8.01 4.50 -14.20
N GLU A 92 7.89 4.17 -12.91
CA GLU A 92 6.87 3.26 -12.37
C GLU A 92 5.83 4.02 -11.57
N ILE A 93 4.64 3.48 -11.49
CA ILE A 93 3.58 3.94 -10.59
C ILE A 93 3.65 3.21 -9.26
N LEU A 94 3.12 3.84 -8.20
CA LEU A 94 3.08 3.22 -6.89
C LEU A 94 2.23 1.94 -6.94
N SER A 95 2.87 0.82 -6.62
CA SER A 95 2.28 -0.51 -6.61
C SER A 95 2.60 -1.24 -5.31
N ILE A 96 1.73 -2.16 -4.92
CA ILE A 96 1.87 -2.99 -3.72
C ILE A 96 2.01 -4.46 -4.09
N PRO A 97 2.78 -5.23 -3.30
CA PRO A 97 2.87 -6.67 -3.47
C PRO A 97 1.51 -7.32 -3.17
N VAL A 98 1.10 -8.28 -4.00
CA VAL A 98 -0.13 -9.05 -3.81
C VAL A 98 0.16 -10.53 -4.00
N GLY A 99 -0.50 -11.37 -3.19
CA GLY A 99 -0.33 -12.82 -3.26
C GLY A 99 -0.72 -13.52 -1.97
N ASN A 100 -0.72 -14.86 -2.02
CA ASN A 100 -1.02 -15.70 -0.86
C ASN A 100 0.04 -15.58 0.26
N GLU A 101 1.21 -15.06 -0.06
CA GLU A 101 2.31 -14.80 0.87
C GLU A 101 1.97 -13.72 1.91
N LEU A 102 0.91 -12.95 1.65
CA LEU A 102 0.37 -11.96 2.58
C LEU A 102 -0.54 -12.58 3.66
N LEU A 103 -1.06 -13.79 3.46
CA LEU A 103 -1.96 -14.43 4.42
C LEU A 103 -1.27 -14.66 5.77
N GLY A 104 -1.94 -14.27 6.83
CA GLY A 104 -1.43 -14.33 8.20
C GLY A 104 -0.46 -13.21 8.57
N ARG A 105 -0.14 -12.29 7.64
CA ARG A 105 0.86 -11.25 7.84
C ARG A 105 0.25 -9.93 8.27
N VAL A 106 1.07 -9.15 8.97
CA VAL A 106 0.81 -7.73 9.29
C VAL A 106 1.76 -6.88 8.47
N VAL A 107 1.21 -5.98 7.69
CA VAL A 107 1.97 -5.12 6.76
C VAL A 107 1.63 -3.65 6.97
N ASP A 108 2.53 -2.77 6.56
CA ASP A 108 2.25 -1.35 6.45
C ASP A 108 1.44 -1.00 5.18
N GLY A 109 1.17 0.29 4.99
CA GLY A 109 0.46 0.80 3.80
C GLY A 109 1.18 0.57 2.47
N LEU A 110 2.46 0.23 2.49
CA LEU A 110 3.27 -0.09 1.32
C LEU A 110 3.49 -1.60 1.13
N GLY A 111 2.85 -2.43 1.96
CA GLY A 111 2.97 -3.89 1.91
C GLY A 111 4.26 -4.44 2.54
N GLN A 112 4.99 -3.65 3.33
CA GLN A 112 6.17 -4.12 4.05
C GLN A 112 5.77 -4.83 5.33
N ALA A 113 6.50 -5.91 5.68
CA ALA A 113 6.20 -6.69 6.88
C ALA A 113 6.49 -5.90 8.17
N MET A 114 5.50 -5.83 9.07
CA MET A 114 5.58 -5.21 10.40
C MET A 114 5.62 -6.24 11.54
N ASP A 115 5.37 -7.51 11.25
CA ASP A 115 5.20 -8.58 12.23
C ASP A 115 6.51 -9.28 12.66
N GLY A 116 7.67 -8.72 12.28
CA GLY A 116 8.98 -9.32 12.55
C GLY A 116 9.26 -10.59 11.75
N GLY A 117 8.36 -11.00 10.88
CA GLY A 117 8.55 -12.13 9.98
C GLY A 117 9.50 -11.81 8.82
N PRO A 118 9.82 -12.81 7.98
CA PRO A 118 10.68 -12.61 6.81
C PRO A 118 10.05 -11.61 5.83
N ALA A 119 10.88 -10.95 5.02
CA ALA A 119 10.41 -10.07 3.97
C ALA A 119 9.44 -10.79 3.03
N ILE A 120 8.32 -10.13 2.73
CA ILE A 120 7.30 -10.68 1.84
C ILE A 120 7.80 -10.56 0.40
N ARG A 121 7.92 -11.69 -0.29
CA ARG A 121 8.37 -11.75 -1.68
C ARG A 121 7.25 -12.30 -2.54
N THR A 122 6.53 -11.42 -3.21
CA THR A 122 5.52 -11.80 -4.20
C THR A 122 6.05 -11.59 -5.60
N ARG A 123 5.49 -12.33 -6.57
CA ARG A 123 5.80 -12.16 -8.00
C ARG A 123 4.89 -11.12 -8.66
N THR A 124 3.79 -10.79 -8.02
CA THR A 124 2.74 -9.94 -8.60
C THR A 124 2.63 -8.64 -7.79
N HIS A 125 2.54 -7.53 -8.49
CA HIS A 125 2.30 -6.21 -7.90
C HIS A 125 1.07 -5.60 -8.57
N TYR A 126 0.23 -4.94 -7.79
CA TYR A 126 -0.95 -4.22 -8.29
C TYR A 126 -0.77 -2.73 -8.05
N PRO A 127 -1.14 -1.89 -9.03
CA PRO A 127 -1.14 -0.44 -8.82
C PRO A 127 -2.13 -0.07 -7.72
N ILE A 128 -1.76 0.90 -6.88
CA ILE A 128 -2.66 1.40 -5.83
C ILE A 128 -3.86 2.12 -6.45
N PHE A 129 -3.63 2.84 -7.56
CA PHE A 129 -4.69 3.50 -8.30
C PHE A 129 -5.16 2.60 -9.43
N ALA A 130 -6.41 2.15 -9.31
CA ALA A 130 -7.10 1.40 -10.35
C ALA A 130 -8.39 2.11 -10.71
N GLU A 131 -8.75 2.08 -11.99
CA GLU A 131 -10.04 2.59 -12.43
C GLU A 131 -11.19 1.78 -11.83
N ALA A 132 -12.24 2.47 -11.43
CA ALA A 132 -13.45 1.79 -10.96
C ALA A 132 -14.06 0.97 -12.12
N PRO A 133 -14.51 -0.27 -11.87
CA PRO A 133 -15.16 -1.06 -12.90
C PRO A 133 -16.43 -0.37 -13.40
N ASN A 134 -16.72 -0.53 -14.69
CA ASN A 134 -17.93 0.02 -15.32
C ASN A 134 -19.16 -0.39 -14.50
N PRO A 135 -20.05 0.55 -14.16
CA PRO A 135 -21.27 0.24 -13.38
C PRO A 135 -22.13 -0.89 -13.98
N MET A 136 -22.17 -0.99 -15.30
CA MET A 136 -22.94 -2.03 -15.99
C MET A 136 -22.34 -3.43 -15.93
N THR A 137 -21.05 -3.55 -15.56
CA THR A 137 -20.38 -4.84 -15.34
C THR A 137 -20.46 -5.32 -13.91
N ARG A 138 -20.94 -4.50 -12.99
CA ARG A 138 -21.10 -4.87 -11.58
C ARG A 138 -22.21 -5.88 -11.42
N LYS A 139 -21.93 -6.95 -10.67
CA LYS A 139 -22.97 -7.92 -10.29
C LYS A 139 -23.98 -7.29 -9.35
N ILE A 140 -25.23 -7.70 -9.50
CA ILE A 140 -26.29 -7.39 -8.53
C ILE A 140 -25.99 -8.19 -7.25
N ILE A 141 -26.27 -7.59 -6.09
CA ILE A 141 -26.09 -8.25 -4.79
C ILE A 141 -27.32 -9.14 -4.57
N ASP A 142 -27.16 -10.44 -4.76
CA ASP A 142 -28.23 -11.46 -4.71
C ASP A 142 -27.87 -12.67 -3.81
N HIS A 143 -26.64 -12.73 -3.30
CA HIS A 143 -26.17 -13.78 -2.40
C HIS A 143 -25.84 -13.22 -1.03
N PRO A 144 -26.35 -13.82 0.07
CA PRO A 144 -25.97 -13.44 1.42
C PRO A 144 -24.59 -13.98 1.78
N ILE A 145 -23.83 -13.22 2.56
CA ILE A 145 -22.60 -13.68 3.21
C ILE A 145 -22.82 -13.77 4.72
N SER A 146 -22.49 -14.91 5.34
CA SER A 146 -22.53 -15.01 6.79
C SER A 146 -21.30 -14.32 7.41
N LEU A 147 -21.56 -13.44 8.33
CA LEU A 147 -20.55 -12.76 9.15
C LEU A 147 -20.31 -13.45 10.49
N GLY A 148 -20.99 -14.59 10.76
CA GLY A 148 -20.85 -15.39 11.96
C GLY A 148 -21.48 -14.77 13.21
N LEU A 149 -22.33 -13.77 13.04
CA LEU A 149 -23.01 -13.06 14.12
C LEU A 149 -24.52 -13.19 13.94
N ARG A 150 -25.18 -13.91 14.86
CA ARG A 150 -26.63 -14.21 14.79
C ARG A 150 -27.51 -12.99 14.53
N VAL A 151 -27.17 -11.85 15.14
CA VAL A 151 -27.94 -10.61 14.95
C VAL A 151 -27.78 -10.06 13.54
N ILE A 152 -26.57 -10.09 12.98
CA ILE A 152 -26.31 -9.63 11.61
C ILE A 152 -26.88 -10.64 10.62
N ASP A 153 -26.54 -11.90 10.77
CA ASP A 153 -26.94 -12.94 9.81
C ASP A 153 -28.48 -13.14 9.78
N GLY A 154 -29.15 -12.97 10.93
CA GLY A 154 -30.59 -13.19 11.05
C GLY A 154 -31.49 -11.95 10.87
N VAL A 155 -30.98 -10.73 11.13
CA VAL A 155 -31.79 -9.51 11.14
C VAL A 155 -31.28 -8.42 10.22
N LEU A 156 -29.96 -8.30 10.06
CA LEU A 156 -29.29 -7.25 9.28
C LEU A 156 -28.53 -7.85 8.07
N THR A 157 -29.03 -8.93 7.52
CA THR A 157 -28.38 -9.73 6.47
C THR A 157 -27.46 -8.93 5.55
N CYS A 158 -26.20 -9.35 5.48
CA CYS A 158 -25.20 -8.75 4.58
C CYS A 158 -25.10 -9.55 3.28
N GLY A 159 -25.10 -8.87 2.15
CA GLY A 159 -24.90 -9.49 0.84
C GLY A 159 -23.45 -9.39 0.35
N GLU A 160 -23.05 -10.33 -0.50
CA GLU A 160 -21.73 -10.29 -1.15
C GLU A 160 -21.59 -9.02 -2.00
N GLY A 161 -20.57 -8.20 -1.69
CA GLY A 161 -20.35 -6.89 -2.33
C GLY A 161 -21.04 -5.71 -1.64
N GLN A 162 -21.80 -5.95 -0.57
CA GLN A 162 -22.45 -4.89 0.21
C GLN A 162 -21.45 -4.11 1.06
N ARG A 163 -21.67 -2.81 1.20
CA ARG A 163 -20.94 -1.95 2.14
C ARG A 163 -21.81 -1.73 3.38
N MET A 164 -21.24 -2.02 4.53
CA MET A 164 -21.88 -1.78 5.84
C MET A 164 -21.05 -0.82 6.67
N GLY A 165 -21.72 0.11 7.37
CA GLY A 165 -21.08 1.02 8.31
C GLY A 165 -21.25 0.51 9.75
N ILE A 166 -20.18 0.54 10.54
CA ILE A 166 -20.19 0.26 11.98
C ILE A 166 -19.81 1.55 12.69
N PHE A 167 -20.79 2.14 13.38
CA PHE A 167 -20.60 3.40 14.10
C PHE A 167 -20.76 3.16 15.58
N ALA A 168 -19.79 3.55 16.38
CA ALA A 168 -19.83 3.43 17.83
C ALA A 168 -19.05 4.57 18.49
N ALA A 169 -19.49 4.99 19.66
CA ALA A 169 -18.67 5.83 20.52
C ALA A 169 -17.44 5.06 21.03
N ALA A 170 -16.46 5.77 21.58
CA ALA A 170 -15.31 5.15 22.22
C ALA A 170 -15.77 4.12 23.29
N GLY A 171 -15.21 2.92 23.28
CA GLY A 171 -15.61 1.83 24.15
C GLY A 171 -16.92 1.11 23.76
N GLY A 172 -17.54 1.47 22.64
CA GLY A 172 -18.81 0.87 22.17
C GLY A 172 -18.69 -0.52 21.53
N GLY A 173 -17.55 -1.19 21.63
CA GLY A 173 -17.36 -2.56 21.15
C GLY A 173 -17.11 -2.71 19.64
N LYS A 174 -16.73 -1.65 18.93
CA LYS A 174 -16.40 -1.70 17.49
C LYS A 174 -15.33 -2.76 17.19
N SER A 175 -14.23 -2.75 17.93
CA SER A 175 -13.12 -3.69 17.73
C SER A 175 -13.52 -5.12 18.05
N THR A 176 -14.28 -5.34 19.13
CA THR A 176 -14.83 -6.66 19.48
C THR A 176 -15.75 -7.20 18.40
N LEU A 177 -16.58 -6.34 17.81
CA LEU A 177 -17.46 -6.72 16.70
C LEU A 177 -16.64 -7.08 15.45
N LEU A 178 -15.63 -6.30 15.10
CA LEU A 178 -14.73 -6.56 13.96
C LEU A 178 -13.97 -7.87 14.12
N SER A 179 -13.42 -8.16 15.32
CA SER A 179 -12.72 -9.42 15.56
C SER A 179 -13.66 -10.62 15.48
N SER A 180 -14.90 -10.47 15.96
CA SER A 180 -15.91 -11.52 15.87
C SER A 180 -16.32 -11.81 14.42
N ILE A 181 -16.48 -10.76 13.59
CA ILE A 181 -16.75 -10.89 12.15
C ILE A 181 -15.58 -11.60 11.48
N LEU A 182 -14.35 -11.16 11.71
CA LEU A 182 -13.16 -11.74 11.11
C LEU A 182 -13.03 -13.25 11.41
N LYS A 183 -13.33 -13.65 12.65
CA LYS A 183 -13.29 -15.06 13.06
C LYS A 183 -14.44 -15.87 12.47
N GLY A 184 -15.65 -15.30 12.46
CA GLY A 184 -16.89 -16.02 12.17
C GLY A 184 -17.35 -15.98 10.71
N CYS A 185 -16.87 -15.04 9.90
CA CYS A 185 -17.34 -14.91 8.52
C CYS A 185 -16.93 -16.08 7.64
N THR A 186 -17.77 -16.38 6.65
CA THR A 186 -17.54 -17.44 5.65
C THR A 186 -16.61 -17.04 4.51
N ALA A 187 -16.07 -15.82 4.52
CA ALA A 187 -15.10 -15.38 3.53
C ALA A 187 -13.80 -16.22 3.58
N ASP A 188 -13.25 -16.56 2.43
CA ASP A 188 -11.99 -17.29 2.30
C ASP A 188 -10.80 -16.46 2.80
N VAL A 189 -10.83 -15.16 2.54
CA VAL A 189 -9.80 -14.19 2.93
C VAL A 189 -10.44 -12.95 3.54
N CYS A 190 -9.86 -12.47 4.63
CA CYS A 190 -10.23 -11.22 5.27
C CYS A 190 -9.08 -10.22 5.19
N VAL A 191 -9.35 -9.05 4.63
CA VAL A 191 -8.39 -7.95 4.65
C VAL A 191 -8.87 -6.89 5.63
N LEU A 192 -8.07 -6.61 6.65
CA LEU A 192 -8.39 -5.63 7.68
C LEU A 192 -7.39 -4.47 7.64
N ALA A 193 -7.88 -3.27 7.37
CA ALA A 193 -7.08 -2.05 7.43
C ALA A 193 -7.35 -1.33 8.77
N LEU A 194 -6.28 -1.15 9.55
CA LEU A 194 -6.25 -0.40 10.81
C LEU A 194 -5.52 0.92 10.56
N ILE A 195 -6.29 1.97 10.28
CA ILE A 195 -5.76 3.26 9.88
C ILE A 195 -6.06 4.30 10.95
N GLY A 196 -5.02 5.03 11.40
CA GLY A 196 -5.13 6.06 12.42
C GLY A 196 -5.39 5.54 13.85
N GLU A 197 -5.29 4.22 14.06
CA GLU A 197 -5.40 3.62 15.39
C GLU A 197 -4.08 3.80 16.16
N ARG A 198 -4.13 3.77 17.50
CA ARG A 198 -2.92 3.86 18.31
C ARG A 198 -2.12 2.57 18.28
N GLY A 199 -0.80 2.64 18.17
CA GLY A 199 0.07 1.47 18.07
C GLY A 199 -0.13 0.42 19.17
N ARG A 200 -0.40 0.85 20.42
CA ARG A 200 -0.75 -0.06 21.53
C ARG A 200 -2.05 -0.80 21.27
N GLU A 201 -3.10 -0.11 20.86
CA GLU A 201 -4.43 -0.69 20.60
C GLU A 201 -4.37 -1.68 19.43
N VAL A 202 -3.58 -1.38 18.41
CA VAL A 202 -3.35 -2.28 17.27
C VAL A 202 -2.72 -3.60 17.73
N ARG A 203 -1.65 -3.53 18.51
CA ARG A 203 -0.96 -4.73 19.00
C ARG A 203 -1.88 -5.60 19.88
N GLU A 204 -2.58 -4.99 20.82
CA GLU A 204 -3.53 -5.67 21.69
C GLU A 204 -4.65 -6.35 20.90
N PHE A 205 -5.20 -5.65 19.92
CA PHE A 205 -6.23 -6.17 19.02
C PHE A 205 -5.74 -7.37 18.20
N ILE A 206 -4.52 -7.32 17.68
CA ILE A 206 -3.96 -8.42 16.88
C ILE A 206 -3.67 -9.64 17.76
N GLU A 207 -3.08 -9.47 18.93
CA GLU A 207 -2.64 -10.57 19.79
C GLU A 207 -3.82 -11.20 20.55
N HIS A 208 -4.72 -10.41 21.09
CA HIS A 208 -5.80 -10.88 21.97
C HIS A 208 -7.14 -11.03 21.26
N ASP A 209 -7.56 -10.02 20.50
CA ASP A 209 -8.89 -10.06 19.89
C ASP A 209 -8.93 -10.96 18.65
N ILE A 210 -7.97 -10.82 17.73
CA ILE A 210 -7.89 -11.66 16.53
C ILE A 210 -7.31 -13.03 16.86
N GLY A 211 -6.16 -13.06 17.50
CA GLY A 211 -5.46 -14.27 17.88
C GLY A 211 -4.92 -15.08 16.68
N PRO A 212 -4.22 -16.21 16.93
CA PRO A 212 -3.56 -17.00 15.90
C PRO A 212 -4.51 -17.57 14.83
N GLU A 213 -5.69 -18.04 15.26
CA GLU A 213 -6.66 -18.66 14.34
C GLU A 213 -7.30 -17.64 13.39
N GLY A 214 -7.68 -16.46 13.91
CA GLY A 214 -8.23 -15.39 13.06
C GLY A 214 -7.23 -14.86 12.04
N ARG A 215 -5.94 -14.86 12.38
CA ARG A 215 -4.87 -14.40 11.48
C ARG A 215 -4.67 -15.32 10.27
N LYS A 216 -4.92 -16.63 10.37
CA LYS A 216 -4.63 -17.59 9.28
C LYS A 216 -5.24 -17.21 7.94
N LYS A 217 -6.44 -16.66 7.95
CA LYS A 217 -7.16 -16.21 6.74
C LYS A 217 -7.17 -14.69 6.56
N ALA A 218 -6.40 -13.95 7.36
CA ALA A 218 -6.42 -12.50 7.37
C ALA A 218 -5.12 -11.90 6.82
N VAL A 219 -5.26 -10.74 6.19
CA VAL A 219 -4.16 -9.81 5.91
C VAL A 219 -4.46 -8.54 6.69
N LEU A 220 -3.51 -8.08 7.49
CA LEU A 220 -3.66 -6.91 8.34
C LEU A 220 -2.78 -5.78 7.78
N VAL A 221 -3.42 -4.70 7.35
CA VAL A 221 -2.73 -3.50 6.89
C VAL A 221 -2.80 -2.45 7.99
N VAL A 222 -1.68 -1.97 8.46
CA VAL A 222 -1.60 -1.08 9.64
C VAL A 222 -0.90 0.22 9.28
N SER A 223 -1.56 1.34 9.60
CA SER A 223 -0.98 2.68 9.63
C SER A 223 -1.45 3.36 10.93
N THR A 224 -0.52 3.60 11.83
CA THR A 224 -0.86 4.15 13.16
C THR A 224 -0.80 5.67 13.14
N SER A 225 -1.52 6.31 14.05
CA SER A 225 -1.48 7.77 14.24
C SER A 225 -0.10 8.34 14.64
N GLU A 226 0.88 7.48 14.86
CA GLU A 226 2.25 7.84 15.23
C GLU A 226 3.22 7.78 14.03
N THR A 227 2.76 7.23 12.89
CA THR A 227 3.54 7.03 11.66
C THR A 227 3.07 7.91 10.50
N ASP A 228 2.07 8.75 10.72
CA ASP A 228 1.52 9.69 9.73
C ASP A 228 2.28 11.02 9.70
#